data_16b11014d744b4a4997ae085998928ed
#
_entry.id   16b11014d744b4a4997ae085998928ed
#
_cell.length_a   1.000
_cell.length_b   1.000
_cell.length_c   1.000
_cell.angle_alpha   90.00
_cell.angle_beta   90.00
_cell.angle_gamma   90.00
#
_symmetry.space_group_name_H-M   'P 1'
#
loop_
_entity.id
_entity.type
_entity.pdbx_description
1 polymer ?
#
loop_
_entity_poly.entity_id
_entity_poly.type
_entity_poly.pdbx_seq_one_letter_code
_entity_poly.pdbx_strand_id
1 'polypeptide(L)'
;MSSRPGIEPPLSHARGVTLMLVSASLFASSVLLIRAVGRTESVNVWLIAAVRFVVGLGLCFTVYHGEFQPVRMFRQRLLVERGLLGGASVCAYYVALLRIGAGRATFINSTYLIWGGLFAVWALRERFRWPLGVGEVVGLAGLALLTNVLAGAGAAPGGFDLLALSTALASGWIVVTIRKLHATEHTATIFGSQCAYGLAVCALPALWNFQSLSAGALLLLVSAGLLAGCGQLTMTQAYRSLTVAEGSLIQMLVPIGIAAGGMAFFAERFRPPEMLGAGLILAGTALPLLHRRQTAPQAAKPLLAAEASPVS
;
A
#
# COMPACT_ATOMS: atom_id res chain seq x y z
N MET A 1 18.96 16.26 -24.65
CA MET A 1 19.15 15.69 -23.30
C MET A 1 18.68 14.24 -23.36
N SER A 2 19.60 13.30 -23.46
CA SER A 2 19.29 11.87 -23.49
C SER A 2 18.79 11.47 -22.10
N SER A 3 17.49 11.15 -21.96
CA SER A 3 16.93 10.58 -20.75
C SER A 3 17.64 9.27 -20.46
N ARG A 4 18.27 9.15 -19.29
CA ARG A 4 18.82 7.87 -18.85
C ARG A 4 17.69 6.84 -18.86
N PRO A 5 17.84 5.69 -19.53
CA PRO A 5 16.80 4.67 -19.54
C PRO A 5 16.53 4.21 -18.10
N GLY A 6 15.30 4.38 -17.63
CA GLY A 6 14.84 3.94 -16.31
C GLY A 6 14.40 5.03 -15.34
N ILE A 7 14.65 6.32 -15.61
CA ILE A 7 14.18 7.41 -14.73
C ILE A 7 12.88 7.99 -15.29
N GLU A 8 11.81 7.79 -14.57
CA GLU A 8 10.50 8.35 -14.92
C GLU A 8 10.45 9.88 -14.65
N PRO A 9 9.73 10.68 -15.46
CA PRO A 9 9.64 12.13 -15.28
C PRO A 9 8.97 12.51 -13.93
N PRO A 10 9.27 13.70 -13.38
CA PRO A 10 8.67 14.15 -12.13
C PRO A 10 7.14 14.20 -12.22
N LEU A 11 6.48 13.84 -11.12
CA LEU A 11 5.03 13.79 -11.02
C LEU A 11 4.50 14.98 -10.20
N SER A 12 3.37 15.59 -10.61
CA SER A 12 2.74 16.61 -9.78
C SER A 12 2.15 15.99 -8.52
N HIS A 13 2.13 16.74 -7.42
CA HIS A 13 1.57 16.28 -6.15
C HIS A 13 0.10 15.84 -6.29
N ALA A 14 -0.72 16.61 -7.00
CA ALA A 14 -2.13 16.28 -7.24
C ALA A 14 -2.29 14.92 -7.94
N ARG A 15 -1.45 14.65 -8.95
CA ARG A 15 -1.44 13.36 -9.65
C ARG A 15 -1.00 12.21 -8.73
N GLY A 16 -0.05 12.46 -7.82
CA GLY A 16 0.34 11.49 -6.80
C GLY A 16 -0.81 11.15 -5.84
N VAL A 17 -1.54 12.15 -5.37
CA VAL A 17 -2.74 11.94 -4.54
C VAL A 17 -3.79 11.12 -5.29
N THR A 18 -4.07 11.45 -6.56
CA THR A 18 -5.02 10.70 -7.39
C THR A 18 -4.59 9.24 -7.56
N LEU A 19 -3.33 8.99 -7.90
CA LEU A 19 -2.80 7.63 -8.03
C LEU A 19 -2.91 6.84 -6.72
N MET A 20 -2.66 7.49 -5.58
CA MET A 20 -2.77 6.85 -4.28
C MET A 20 -4.23 6.51 -3.91
N LEU A 21 -5.19 7.38 -4.24
CA LEU A 21 -6.63 7.11 -4.09
C LEU A 21 -7.09 5.95 -4.99
N VAL A 22 -6.65 5.95 -6.25
CA VAL A 22 -6.90 4.84 -7.17
C VAL A 22 -6.32 3.54 -6.61
N SER A 23 -5.10 3.58 -6.12
CA SER A 23 -4.45 2.43 -5.46
C SER A 23 -5.28 1.90 -4.29
N ALA A 24 -5.74 2.79 -3.40
CA ALA A 24 -6.56 2.38 -2.26
C ALA A 24 -7.86 1.69 -2.70
N SER A 25 -8.53 2.22 -3.73
CA SER A 25 -9.74 1.62 -4.30
C SER A 25 -9.48 0.25 -4.93
N LEU A 26 -8.38 0.10 -5.67
CA LEU A 26 -7.97 -1.17 -6.28
C LEU A 26 -7.63 -2.23 -5.22
N PHE A 27 -6.93 -1.86 -4.16
CA PHE A 27 -6.65 -2.79 -3.04
C PHE A 27 -7.93 -3.21 -2.32
N ALA A 28 -8.84 -2.27 -2.03
CA ALA A 28 -10.11 -2.60 -1.41
C ALA A 28 -10.92 -3.59 -2.27
N SER A 29 -11.02 -3.32 -3.58
CA SER A 29 -11.70 -4.20 -4.53
C SER A 29 -11.05 -5.58 -4.62
N SER A 30 -9.71 -5.65 -4.63
CA SER A 30 -8.98 -6.92 -4.61
C SER A 30 -9.33 -7.77 -3.37
N VAL A 31 -9.37 -7.14 -2.19
CA VAL A 31 -9.73 -7.83 -0.94
C VAL A 31 -11.17 -8.33 -0.97
N LEU A 32 -12.10 -7.56 -1.54
CA LEU A 32 -13.51 -7.99 -1.68
C LEU A 32 -13.63 -9.20 -2.61
N LEU A 33 -12.87 -9.27 -3.70
CA LEU A 33 -12.85 -10.46 -4.58
C LEU A 33 -12.26 -11.69 -3.86
N ILE A 34 -11.15 -11.55 -3.13
CA ILE A 34 -10.60 -12.64 -2.32
C ILE A 34 -11.64 -13.14 -1.31
N ARG A 35 -12.37 -12.23 -0.71
CA ARG A 35 -13.44 -12.55 0.24
C ARG A 35 -14.61 -13.27 -0.43
N ALA A 36 -14.96 -12.88 -1.66
CA ALA A 36 -15.98 -13.59 -2.45
C ALA A 36 -15.59 -15.05 -2.71
N VAL A 37 -14.32 -15.29 -3.07
CA VAL A 37 -13.79 -16.66 -3.21
C VAL A 37 -13.88 -17.43 -1.90
N GLY A 38 -13.48 -16.84 -0.78
CA GLY A 38 -13.53 -17.48 0.54
C GLY A 38 -14.92 -17.86 1.04
N ARG A 39 -16.01 -17.36 0.39
CA ARG A 39 -17.40 -17.78 0.63
C ARG A 39 -17.83 -19.01 -0.13
N THR A 40 -17.18 -19.27 -1.25
CA THR A 40 -17.51 -20.39 -2.15
C THR A 40 -16.59 -21.57 -1.95
N GLU A 41 -15.32 -21.29 -1.66
CA GLU A 41 -14.27 -22.30 -1.51
C GLU A 41 -13.29 -21.94 -0.40
N SER A 42 -12.79 -22.94 0.31
CA SER A 42 -11.66 -22.74 1.24
C SER A 42 -10.38 -22.66 0.44
N VAL A 43 -9.81 -21.45 0.32
CA VAL A 43 -8.56 -21.25 -0.44
C VAL A 43 -7.40 -21.02 0.51
N ASN A 44 -6.30 -21.72 0.24
CA ASN A 44 -5.07 -21.56 0.99
C ASN A 44 -4.46 -20.17 0.73
N VAL A 45 -4.08 -19.47 1.79
CA VAL A 45 -3.47 -18.12 1.71
C VAL A 45 -2.17 -18.08 0.91
N TRP A 46 -1.41 -19.18 0.90
CA TRP A 46 -0.19 -19.29 0.10
C TRP A 46 -0.49 -19.30 -1.40
N LEU A 47 -1.60 -19.96 -1.78
CA LEU A 47 -2.07 -19.96 -3.17
C LEU A 47 -2.57 -18.57 -3.59
N ILE A 48 -3.31 -17.88 -2.71
CA ILE A 48 -3.72 -16.48 -2.95
C ILE A 48 -2.49 -15.59 -3.18
N ALA A 49 -1.46 -15.72 -2.33
CA ALA A 49 -0.21 -14.97 -2.46
C ALA A 49 0.53 -15.32 -3.76
N ALA A 50 0.63 -16.61 -4.09
CA ALA A 50 1.31 -17.08 -5.29
C ALA A 50 0.63 -16.53 -6.57
N VAL A 51 -0.71 -16.66 -6.69
CA VAL A 51 -1.48 -16.12 -7.80
C VAL A 51 -1.25 -14.60 -7.93
N ARG A 52 -1.32 -13.87 -6.81
CA ARG A 52 -1.05 -12.42 -6.79
C ARG A 52 0.33 -12.08 -7.35
N PHE A 53 1.38 -12.80 -6.94
CA PHE A 53 2.73 -12.51 -7.39
C PHE A 53 2.98 -12.96 -8.83
N VAL A 54 2.40 -14.09 -9.27
CA VAL A 54 2.47 -14.52 -10.69
C VAL A 54 1.80 -13.50 -11.59
N VAL A 55 0.58 -13.07 -11.24
CA VAL A 55 -0.15 -12.05 -11.99
C VAL A 55 0.62 -10.72 -12.00
N GLY A 56 1.20 -10.32 -10.85
CA GLY A 56 2.02 -9.13 -10.75
C GLY A 56 3.26 -9.17 -11.64
N LEU A 57 3.97 -10.29 -11.69
CA LEU A 57 5.08 -10.51 -12.65
C LEU A 57 4.59 -10.47 -14.09
N GLY A 58 3.45 -11.12 -14.39
CA GLY A 58 2.82 -11.08 -15.70
C GLY A 58 2.55 -9.65 -16.16
N LEU A 59 2.02 -8.78 -15.30
CA LEU A 59 1.83 -7.34 -15.58
C LEU A 59 3.16 -6.64 -15.91
N CYS A 60 4.24 -6.92 -15.15
CA CYS A 60 5.54 -6.33 -15.42
C CYS A 60 6.10 -6.76 -16.77
N PHE A 61 5.97 -8.04 -17.14
CA PHE A 61 6.48 -8.56 -18.40
C PHE A 61 5.63 -8.18 -19.61
N THR A 62 4.33 -7.99 -19.48
CA THR A 62 3.43 -7.70 -20.60
C THR A 62 3.25 -6.20 -20.82
N VAL A 63 2.89 -5.46 -19.77
CA VAL A 63 2.55 -4.04 -19.87
C VAL A 63 3.81 -3.16 -19.87
N TYR A 64 4.83 -3.56 -19.11
CA TYR A 64 6.05 -2.77 -18.92
C TYR A 64 7.31 -3.46 -19.48
N HIS A 65 7.16 -4.28 -20.52
CA HIS A 65 8.24 -5.07 -21.10
C HIS A 65 9.47 -4.23 -21.49
N GLY A 66 9.29 -2.97 -21.92
CA GLY A 66 10.37 -2.06 -22.31
C GLY A 66 11.11 -1.43 -21.13
N GLU A 67 10.45 -1.23 -20.02
CA GLU A 67 10.99 -0.54 -18.82
C GLU A 67 11.36 -1.52 -17.70
N PHE A 68 10.80 -2.72 -17.71
CA PHE A 68 11.05 -3.74 -16.71
C PHE A 68 12.42 -4.38 -16.88
N GLN A 69 13.26 -4.32 -15.86
CA GLN A 69 14.63 -4.83 -15.90
C GLN A 69 14.82 -6.00 -14.91
N PRO A 70 14.49 -7.25 -15.30
CA PRO A 70 14.51 -8.40 -14.37
C PRO A 70 15.89 -8.71 -13.80
N VAL A 71 16.96 -8.53 -14.57
CA VAL A 71 18.33 -8.81 -14.10
C VAL A 71 18.74 -7.88 -12.95
N ARG A 72 18.26 -6.63 -12.96
CA ARG A 72 18.58 -5.66 -11.91
C ARG A 72 17.99 -6.06 -10.55
N MET A 73 16.84 -6.75 -10.54
CA MET A 73 16.19 -7.22 -9.29
C MET A 73 17.12 -8.10 -8.44
N PHE A 74 18.07 -8.82 -9.08
CA PHE A 74 19.00 -9.72 -8.40
C PHE A 74 20.37 -9.08 -8.12
N ARG A 75 20.70 -7.98 -8.79
CA ARG A 75 22.02 -7.34 -8.67
C ARG A 75 22.01 -6.11 -7.77
N GLN A 76 20.92 -5.37 -7.73
CA GLN A 76 20.85 -4.14 -6.94
C GLN A 76 20.37 -4.42 -5.53
N ARG A 77 21.20 -4.13 -4.52
CA ARG A 77 20.96 -4.41 -3.11
C ARG A 77 19.59 -3.91 -2.62
N LEU A 78 19.22 -2.67 -2.97
CA LEU A 78 17.92 -2.10 -2.53
C LEU A 78 16.71 -2.80 -3.16
N LEU A 79 16.83 -3.31 -4.42
CA LEU A 79 15.77 -4.11 -5.03
C LEU A 79 15.66 -5.48 -4.38
N VAL A 80 16.78 -6.12 -4.03
CA VAL A 80 16.79 -7.39 -3.28
C VAL A 80 16.15 -7.18 -1.90
N GLU A 81 16.55 -6.15 -1.18
CA GLU A 81 16.00 -5.77 0.12
C GLU A 81 14.48 -5.52 0.02
N ARG A 82 14.06 -4.70 -0.95
CA ARG A 82 12.65 -4.41 -1.22
C ARG A 82 11.85 -5.68 -1.55
N GLY A 83 12.44 -6.55 -2.35
CA GLY A 83 11.83 -7.80 -2.78
C GLY A 83 11.65 -8.77 -1.62
N LEU A 84 12.72 -9.07 -0.89
CA LEU A 84 12.71 -10.00 0.25
C LEU A 84 11.80 -9.50 1.37
N LEU A 85 11.99 -8.26 1.83
CA LEU A 85 11.16 -7.70 2.90
C LEU A 85 9.69 -7.62 2.46
N GLY A 86 9.43 -7.16 1.21
CA GLY A 86 8.07 -7.03 0.70
C GLY A 86 7.37 -8.36 0.51
N GLY A 87 8.05 -9.34 -0.04
CA GLY A 87 7.53 -10.69 -0.22
C GLY A 87 7.29 -11.41 1.11
N ALA A 88 8.31 -11.42 1.98
CA ALA A 88 8.22 -12.04 3.30
C ALA A 88 7.15 -11.38 4.19
N SER A 89 7.04 -10.05 4.16
CA SER A 89 6.01 -9.33 4.94
C SER A 89 4.59 -9.69 4.52
N VAL A 90 4.31 -9.83 3.23
CA VAL A 90 2.98 -10.25 2.75
C VAL A 90 2.66 -11.65 3.27
N CYS A 91 3.60 -12.59 3.19
CA CYS A 91 3.42 -13.95 3.66
C CYS A 91 3.25 -14.00 5.19
N ALA A 92 4.11 -13.30 5.93
CA ALA A 92 4.05 -13.21 7.39
C ALA A 92 2.74 -12.54 7.88
N TYR A 93 2.28 -11.50 7.18
CA TYR A 93 1.00 -10.88 7.46
C TYR A 93 -0.17 -11.84 7.28
N TYR A 94 -0.17 -12.66 6.22
CA TYR A 94 -1.20 -13.67 6.02
C TYR A 94 -1.19 -14.75 7.11
N VAL A 95 -0.02 -15.16 7.58
CA VAL A 95 0.09 -16.08 8.71
C VAL A 95 -0.48 -15.45 9.99
N ALA A 96 -0.11 -14.20 10.29
CA ALA A 96 -0.65 -13.48 11.45
C ALA A 96 -2.18 -13.36 11.36
N LEU A 97 -2.71 -12.98 10.18
CA LEU A 97 -4.15 -12.83 9.92
C LEU A 97 -4.92 -14.12 10.23
N LEU A 98 -4.38 -15.28 9.88
CA LEU A 98 -5.01 -16.57 10.17
C LEU A 98 -4.97 -16.93 11.67
N ARG A 99 -3.92 -16.50 12.39
CA ARG A 99 -3.68 -16.89 13.77
C ARG A 99 -4.31 -15.98 14.81
N ILE A 100 -4.29 -14.66 14.58
CA ILE A 100 -4.83 -13.67 15.53
C ILE A 100 -6.08 -12.96 15.01
N GLY A 101 -6.59 -13.36 13.84
CA GLY A 101 -7.77 -12.80 13.21
C GLY A 101 -7.49 -11.53 12.40
N ALA A 102 -8.37 -11.28 11.42
CA ALA A 102 -8.18 -10.22 10.43
C ALA A 102 -8.15 -8.82 11.06
N GLY A 103 -9.03 -8.51 12.01
CA GLY A 103 -9.09 -7.20 12.65
C GLY A 103 -7.81 -6.86 13.40
N ARG A 104 -7.35 -7.78 14.29
CA ARG A 104 -6.15 -7.57 15.11
C ARG A 104 -4.88 -7.52 14.26
N ALA A 105 -4.73 -8.45 13.31
CA ALA A 105 -3.58 -8.46 12.40
C ALA A 105 -3.51 -7.18 11.55
N THR A 106 -4.64 -6.75 10.98
CA THR A 106 -4.70 -5.53 10.17
C THR A 106 -4.40 -4.28 11.00
N PHE A 107 -4.95 -4.19 12.21
CA PHE A 107 -4.68 -3.07 13.11
C PHE A 107 -3.18 -2.96 13.42
N ILE A 108 -2.56 -4.06 13.89
CA ILE A 108 -1.14 -4.07 14.22
C ILE A 108 -0.29 -3.75 12.99
N ASN A 109 -0.58 -4.39 11.84
CA ASN A 109 0.15 -4.11 10.61
C ASN A 109 0.01 -2.65 10.17
N SER A 110 -1.16 -2.01 10.37
CA SER A 110 -1.39 -0.61 9.98
C SER A 110 -0.59 0.40 10.80
N THR A 111 0.04 -0.03 11.89
CA THR A 111 1.01 0.82 12.61
C THR A 111 2.24 1.15 11.75
N TYR A 112 2.38 0.50 10.57
CA TYR A 112 3.44 0.83 9.59
C TYR A 112 3.43 2.31 9.17
N LEU A 113 2.29 3.00 9.30
CA LEU A 113 2.20 4.44 9.03
C LEU A 113 3.18 5.21 9.93
N ILE A 114 3.10 4.97 11.25
CA ILE A 114 3.97 5.62 12.23
C ILE A 114 5.43 5.25 11.97
N TRP A 115 5.71 3.95 11.81
CA TRP A 115 7.07 3.48 11.55
C TRP A 115 7.63 4.03 10.24
N GLY A 116 6.81 4.07 9.17
CA GLY A 116 7.18 4.65 7.89
C GLY A 116 7.52 6.13 8.00
N GLY A 117 6.71 6.90 8.71
CA GLY A 117 6.96 8.31 9.00
C GLY A 117 8.28 8.52 9.76
N LEU A 118 8.53 7.75 10.82
CA LEU A 118 9.77 7.81 11.60
C LEU A 118 10.99 7.43 10.75
N PHE A 119 10.90 6.35 9.99
CA PHE A 119 11.98 5.93 9.09
C PHE A 119 12.22 6.95 7.96
N ALA A 120 11.18 7.63 7.46
CA ALA A 120 11.33 8.67 6.45
C ALA A 120 12.06 9.90 7.00
N VAL A 121 11.76 10.33 8.22
CA VAL A 121 12.49 11.40 8.90
C VAL A 121 13.97 11.03 9.05
N TRP A 122 14.24 9.79 9.50
CA TRP A 122 15.61 9.34 9.73
C TRP A 122 16.38 9.06 8.43
N ALA A 123 15.81 8.31 7.49
CA ALA A 123 16.53 7.78 6.33
C ALA A 123 16.43 8.65 5.08
N LEU A 124 15.36 9.45 4.92
CA LEU A 124 15.14 10.36 3.80
C LEU A 124 15.31 11.83 4.21
N ARG A 125 15.52 12.11 5.52
CA ARG A 125 15.57 13.46 6.09
C ARG A 125 14.30 14.26 5.75
N GLU A 126 13.14 13.59 5.67
CA GLU A 126 11.85 14.27 5.51
C GLU A 126 11.55 15.09 6.76
N ARG A 127 10.97 16.28 6.56
CA ARG A 127 10.57 17.12 7.70
C ARG A 127 9.32 16.52 8.34
N PHE A 128 9.37 16.28 9.64
CA PHE A 128 8.19 15.88 10.40
C PHE A 128 7.12 16.98 10.35
N ARG A 129 5.90 16.59 10.00
CA ARG A 129 4.76 17.50 9.91
C ARG A 129 3.68 17.06 10.90
N TRP A 130 3.55 17.81 11.96
CA TRP A 130 2.59 17.52 13.03
C TRP A 130 1.16 17.21 12.56
N PRO A 131 0.57 17.96 11.57
CA PRO A 131 -0.78 17.63 11.12
C PRO A 131 -0.91 16.22 10.52
N LEU A 132 0.15 15.72 9.86
CA LEU A 132 0.16 14.34 9.34
C LEU A 132 0.24 13.32 10.48
N GLY A 133 1.12 13.55 11.46
CA GLY A 133 1.23 12.67 12.64
C GLY A 133 -0.07 12.61 13.44
N VAL A 134 -0.74 13.74 13.65
CA VAL A 134 -2.07 13.76 14.29
C VAL A 134 -3.07 12.98 13.44
N GLY A 135 -3.08 13.16 12.12
CA GLY A 135 -3.93 12.41 11.19
C GLY A 135 -3.71 10.90 11.27
N GLU A 136 -2.45 10.46 11.37
CA GLU A 136 -2.08 9.05 11.53
C GLU A 136 -2.63 8.47 12.84
N VAL A 137 -2.48 9.19 13.96
CA VAL A 137 -3.00 8.75 15.27
C VAL A 137 -4.53 8.68 15.27
N VAL A 138 -5.20 9.71 14.75
CA VAL A 138 -6.67 9.73 14.63
C VAL A 138 -7.15 8.63 13.70
N GLY A 139 -6.48 8.41 12.58
CA GLY A 139 -6.79 7.34 11.65
C GLY A 139 -6.61 5.95 12.27
N LEU A 140 -5.54 5.71 13.02
CA LEU A 140 -5.33 4.45 13.75
C LEU A 140 -6.37 4.23 14.85
N ALA A 141 -6.77 5.27 15.59
CA ALA A 141 -7.86 5.19 16.55
C ALA A 141 -9.17 4.81 15.85
N GLY A 142 -9.44 5.41 14.69
CA GLY A 142 -10.59 5.05 13.86
C GLY A 142 -10.52 3.60 13.38
N LEU A 143 -9.35 3.12 12.97
CA LEU A 143 -9.16 1.74 12.53
C LEU A 143 -9.36 0.75 13.69
N ALA A 144 -8.93 1.09 14.91
CA ALA A 144 -9.16 0.29 16.09
C ALA A 144 -10.66 0.06 16.36
N LEU A 145 -11.48 1.11 16.18
CA LEU A 145 -12.94 1.02 16.30
C LEU A 145 -13.55 0.23 15.14
N LEU A 146 -13.13 0.53 13.89
CA LEU A 146 -13.66 -0.13 12.69
C LEU A 146 -13.38 -1.64 12.67
N THR A 147 -12.21 -2.06 13.16
CA THR A 147 -11.83 -3.48 13.23
C THR A 147 -12.28 -4.17 14.52
N ASN A 148 -12.92 -3.43 15.43
CA ASN A 148 -13.37 -3.92 16.73
C ASN A 148 -12.26 -4.60 17.55
N VAL A 149 -11.01 -4.20 17.34
CA VAL A 149 -9.85 -4.83 18.00
C VAL A 149 -9.86 -4.67 19.52
N LEU A 150 -10.51 -3.60 20.00
CA LEU A 150 -10.62 -3.29 21.43
C LEU A 150 -11.48 -4.31 22.19
N ALA A 151 -12.41 -5.00 21.53
CA ALA A 151 -13.21 -6.07 22.16
C ALA A 151 -12.35 -7.28 22.56
N GLY A 152 -11.18 -7.45 21.94
CA GLY A 152 -10.19 -8.50 22.27
C GLY A 152 -8.97 -8.00 23.05
N ALA A 153 -8.97 -6.78 23.54
CA ALA A 153 -7.82 -6.12 24.16
C ALA A 153 -7.32 -6.75 25.49
N GLY A 154 -8.11 -7.68 26.07
CA GLY A 154 -7.70 -8.42 27.29
C GLY A 154 -6.73 -9.59 27.04
N ALA A 155 -6.50 -10.00 25.81
CA ALA A 155 -5.56 -11.07 25.50
C ALA A 155 -4.12 -10.57 25.51
N ALA A 156 -3.24 -11.23 26.28
CA ALA A 156 -1.82 -10.91 26.31
C ALA A 156 -1.20 -10.99 24.90
N PRO A 157 -0.26 -10.11 24.53
CA PRO A 157 0.46 -10.20 23.28
C PRO A 157 1.18 -11.53 23.13
N GLY A 158 0.97 -12.23 22.02
CA GLY A 158 1.60 -13.50 21.70
C GLY A 158 2.62 -13.40 20.55
N GLY A 159 3.24 -14.52 20.21
CA GLY A 159 4.24 -14.57 19.13
C GLY A 159 3.69 -14.11 17.76
N PHE A 160 2.41 -14.33 17.49
CA PHE A 160 1.79 -13.86 16.23
C PHE A 160 1.46 -12.37 16.21
N ASP A 161 1.31 -11.73 17.37
CA ASP A 161 1.24 -10.27 17.46
C ASP A 161 2.61 -9.65 17.15
N LEU A 162 3.69 -10.25 17.65
CA LEU A 162 5.06 -9.84 17.32
C LEU A 162 5.35 -10.07 15.83
N LEU A 163 4.85 -11.16 15.25
CA LEU A 163 4.94 -11.38 13.80
C LEU A 163 4.21 -10.27 13.02
N ALA A 164 2.98 -9.89 13.42
CA ALA A 164 2.25 -8.79 12.80
C ALA A 164 2.99 -7.45 12.96
N LEU A 165 3.58 -7.18 14.13
CA LEU A 165 4.38 -5.98 14.36
C LEU A 165 5.66 -5.97 13.50
N SER A 166 6.32 -7.10 13.32
CA SER A 166 7.49 -7.20 12.44
C SER A 166 7.12 -6.87 10.98
N THR A 167 5.92 -7.28 10.53
CA THR A 167 5.42 -6.89 9.19
C THR A 167 5.14 -5.40 9.09
N ALA A 168 4.66 -4.77 10.17
CA ALA A 168 4.45 -3.32 10.20
C ALA A 168 5.78 -2.55 10.09
N LEU A 169 6.78 -2.96 10.86
CA LEU A 169 8.13 -2.37 10.79
C LEU A 169 8.73 -2.53 9.38
N ALA A 170 8.67 -3.75 8.84
CA ALA A 170 9.15 -4.02 7.48
C ALA A 170 8.37 -3.20 6.43
N SER A 171 7.04 -3.09 6.53
CA SER A 171 6.21 -2.30 5.62
C SER A 171 6.56 -0.81 5.68
N GLY A 172 6.79 -0.26 6.87
CA GLY A 172 7.27 1.12 7.02
C GLY A 172 8.61 1.35 6.34
N TRP A 173 9.57 0.43 6.51
CA TRP A 173 10.87 0.50 5.84
C TRP A 173 10.78 0.33 4.32
N ILE A 174 9.90 -0.55 3.86
CA ILE A 174 9.63 -0.81 2.45
C ILE A 174 9.21 0.47 1.73
N VAL A 175 8.34 1.29 2.31
CA VAL A 175 7.88 2.55 1.70
C VAL A 175 9.05 3.53 1.55
N VAL A 176 9.93 3.62 2.53
CA VAL A 176 11.17 4.41 2.45
C VAL A 176 12.08 3.89 1.33
N THR A 177 12.23 2.57 1.22
CA THR A 177 13.04 1.94 0.18
C THR A 177 12.46 2.19 -1.22
N ILE A 178 11.13 2.15 -1.39
CA ILE A 178 10.47 2.52 -2.65
C ILE A 178 10.84 3.94 -3.06
N ARG A 179 10.79 4.90 -2.15
CA ARG A 179 11.17 6.29 -2.45
C ARG A 179 12.62 6.44 -2.85
N LYS A 180 13.53 5.73 -2.17
CA LYS A 180 14.96 5.71 -2.56
C LYS A 180 15.17 5.13 -3.95
N LEU A 181 14.46 4.05 -4.28
CA LEU A 181 14.59 3.35 -5.55
C LEU A 181 14.11 4.17 -6.75
N HIS A 182 13.16 5.08 -6.57
CA HIS A 182 12.71 5.97 -7.65
C HIS A 182 13.79 6.90 -8.21
N ALA A 183 14.91 7.08 -7.52
CA ALA A 183 16.05 7.81 -8.05
C ALA A 183 16.79 7.06 -9.18
N THR A 184 16.66 5.74 -9.24
CA THR A 184 17.49 4.88 -10.12
C THR A 184 16.70 3.84 -10.90
N GLU A 185 15.47 3.51 -10.46
CA GLU A 185 14.69 2.39 -10.95
C GLU A 185 13.29 2.79 -11.41
N HIS A 186 12.81 2.10 -12.45
CA HIS A 186 11.44 2.22 -12.92
C HIS A 186 10.45 1.55 -11.94
N THR A 187 9.25 2.11 -11.81
CA THR A 187 8.16 1.58 -10.97
C THR A 187 7.92 0.08 -11.15
N ALA A 188 7.93 -0.41 -12.40
CA ALA A 188 7.72 -1.82 -12.71
C ALA A 188 8.85 -2.72 -12.16
N THR A 189 10.11 -2.28 -12.20
CA THR A 189 11.25 -3.04 -11.66
C THR A 189 11.19 -3.09 -10.12
N ILE A 190 10.78 -1.99 -9.48
CA ILE A 190 10.56 -1.93 -8.02
C ILE A 190 9.46 -2.90 -7.60
N PHE A 191 8.33 -2.94 -8.31
CA PHE A 191 7.24 -3.86 -8.02
C PHE A 191 7.58 -5.31 -8.39
N GLY A 192 8.20 -5.53 -9.54
CA GLY A 192 8.61 -6.85 -10.00
C GLY A 192 9.55 -7.55 -9.02
N SER A 193 10.44 -6.80 -8.34
CA SER A 193 11.31 -7.37 -7.31
C SER A 193 10.49 -7.97 -6.16
N GLN A 194 9.45 -7.29 -5.68
CA GLN A 194 8.55 -7.83 -4.66
C GLN A 194 7.85 -9.11 -5.14
N CYS A 195 7.39 -9.12 -6.39
CA CYS A 195 6.68 -10.27 -6.93
C CYS A 195 7.62 -11.48 -7.08
N ALA A 196 8.84 -11.29 -7.58
CA ALA A 196 9.81 -12.36 -7.75
C ALA A 196 10.22 -13.00 -6.42
N TYR A 197 10.62 -12.20 -5.45
CA TYR A 197 11.03 -12.70 -4.14
C TYR A 197 9.84 -13.20 -3.31
N GLY A 198 8.67 -12.54 -3.42
CA GLY A 198 7.45 -12.99 -2.77
C GLY A 198 6.99 -14.34 -3.29
N LEU A 199 7.06 -14.55 -4.62
CA LEU A 199 6.78 -15.85 -5.23
C LEU A 199 7.78 -16.92 -4.74
N ALA A 200 9.07 -16.61 -4.66
CA ALA A 200 10.07 -17.54 -4.13
C ALA A 200 9.77 -17.98 -2.67
N VAL A 201 9.26 -17.05 -1.84
CA VAL A 201 8.88 -17.37 -0.45
C VAL A 201 7.61 -18.21 -0.37
N CYS A 202 6.58 -17.91 -1.18
CA CYS A 202 5.28 -18.59 -1.06
C CYS A 202 5.13 -19.80 -1.99
N ALA A 203 5.98 -20.00 -2.99
CA ALA A 203 5.84 -21.07 -3.98
C ALA A 203 5.85 -22.46 -3.34
N LEU A 204 6.82 -22.74 -2.47
CA LEU A 204 6.92 -24.05 -1.83
C LEU A 204 5.71 -24.35 -0.92
N PRO A 205 5.29 -23.48 0.01
CA PRO A 205 4.06 -23.68 0.78
C PRO A 205 2.81 -23.78 -0.08
N ALA A 206 2.73 -23.02 -1.19
CA ALA A 206 1.58 -23.05 -2.11
C ALA A 206 1.50 -24.39 -2.86
N LEU A 207 2.63 -24.94 -3.30
CA LEU A 207 2.69 -26.24 -3.96
C LEU A 207 2.43 -27.39 -2.99
N TRP A 208 2.97 -27.30 -1.77
CA TRP A 208 2.75 -28.33 -0.76
C TRP A 208 1.29 -28.46 -0.33
N ASN A 209 0.59 -27.34 -0.28
CA ASN A 209 -0.84 -27.29 0.06
C ASN A 209 -1.69 -26.97 -1.15
N PHE A 210 -1.31 -27.47 -2.32
CA PHE A 210 -2.02 -27.20 -3.56
C PHE A 210 -3.45 -27.73 -3.50
N GLN A 211 -4.40 -26.90 -3.90
CA GLN A 211 -5.81 -27.21 -4.00
C GLN A 211 -6.28 -26.92 -5.42
N SER A 212 -7.03 -27.85 -6.00
CA SER A 212 -7.74 -27.58 -7.26
C SER A 212 -8.87 -26.60 -6.98
N LEU A 213 -8.91 -25.52 -7.75
CA LEU A 213 -9.96 -24.50 -7.67
C LEU A 213 -10.93 -24.65 -8.83
N SER A 214 -12.19 -24.31 -8.61
CA SER A 214 -13.12 -24.14 -9.72
C SER A 214 -12.67 -23.03 -10.66
N ALA A 215 -13.10 -23.08 -11.92
CA ALA A 215 -12.79 -22.04 -12.90
C ALA A 215 -13.26 -20.64 -12.43
N GLY A 216 -14.41 -20.59 -11.73
CA GLY A 216 -14.94 -19.35 -11.16
C GLY A 216 -14.04 -18.77 -10.05
N ALA A 217 -13.59 -19.61 -9.11
CA ALA A 217 -12.68 -19.20 -8.03
C ALA A 217 -11.32 -18.75 -8.59
N LEU A 218 -10.78 -19.46 -9.58
CA LEU A 218 -9.55 -19.09 -10.26
C LEU A 218 -9.68 -17.72 -10.96
N LEU A 219 -10.78 -17.49 -11.69
CA LEU A 219 -11.05 -16.21 -12.35
C LEU A 219 -11.12 -15.07 -11.34
N LEU A 220 -11.80 -15.25 -10.21
CA LEU A 220 -11.87 -14.25 -9.14
C LEU A 220 -10.51 -13.98 -8.52
N LEU A 221 -9.68 -15.02 -8.27
CA LEU A 221 -8.32 -14.85 -7.73
C LEU A 221 -7.39 -14.14 -8.70
N VAL A 222 -7.43 -14.48 -9.99
CA VAL A 222 -6.65 -13.78 -11.03
C VAL A 222 -7.09 -12.33 -11.13
N SER A 223 -8.39 -12.05 -11.11
CA SER A 223 -8.93 -10.69 -11.11
C SER A 223 -8.49 -9.92 -9.85
N ALA A 224 -8.54 -10.56 -8.67
CA ALA A 224 -8.02 -9.97 -7.43
C ALA A 224 -6.52 -9.69 -7.51
N GLY A 225 -5.75 -10.60 -8.11
CA GLY A 225 -4.31 -10.42 -8.37
C GLY A 225 -4.02 -9.26 -9.31
N LEU A 226 -4.82 -9.08 -10.38
CA LEU A 226 -4.72 -7.94 -11.29
C LEU A 226 -5.01 -6.62 -10.58
N LEU A 227 -6.09 -6.54 -9.82
CA LEU A 227 -6.42 -5.34 -9.05
C LEU A 227 -5.35 -5.02 -8.01
N ALA A 228 -4.84 -6.03 -7.30
CA ALA A 228 -3.76 -5.84 -6.35
C ALA A 228 -2.45 -5.41 -7.02
N GLY A 229 -2.12 -5.97 -8.19
CA GLY A 229 -0.94 -5.62 -8.98
C GLY A 229 -1.01 -4.18 -9.50
N CYS A 230 -2.14 -3.81 -10.10
CA CYS A 230 -2.39 -2.42 -10.54
C CYS A 230 -2.39 -1.46 -9.33
N GLY A 231 -2.99 -1.84 -8.20
CA GLY A 231 -2.96 -1.07 -6.97
C GLY A 231 -1.54 -0.85 -6.45
N GLN A 232 -0.70 -1.88 -6.50
CA GLN A 232 0.70 -1.79 -6.06
C GLN A 232 1.55 -0.94 -7.01
N LEU A 233 1.33 -1.04 -8.32
CA LEU A 233 2.01 -0.20 -9.31
C LEU A 233 1.63 1.27 -9.15
N THR A 234 0.34 1.58 -9.04
CA THR A 234 -0.13 2.97 -8.83
C THR A 234 0.32 3.55 -7.49
N MET A 235 0.35 2.73 -6.41
CA MET A 235 0.92 3.13 -5.12
C MET A 235 2.42 3.44 -5.23
N THR A 236 3.16 2.53 -5.84
CA THR A 236 4.60 2.72 -6.04
C THR A 236 4.85 4.00 -6.84
N GLN A 237 4.12 4.23 -7.93
CA GLN A 237 4.22 5.42 -8.74
C GLN A 237 3.85 6.71 -7.96
N ALA A 238 2.83 6.67 -7.11
CA ALA A 238 2.40 7.81 -6.30
C ALA A 238 3.49 8.30 -5.35
N TYR A 239 4.30 7.39 -4.79
CA TYR A 239 5.42 7.74 -3.91
C TYR A 239 6.56 8.51 -4.61
N ARG A 240 6.48 8.75 -5.89
CA ARG A 240 7.40 9.67 -6.60
C ARG A 240 7.16 11.13 -6.24
N SER A 241 5.95 11.49 -5.82
CA SER A 241 5.54 12.87 -5.53
C SER A 241 4.96 13.07 -4.13
N LEU A 242 4.62 11.99 -3.42
CA LEU A 242 4.10 12.04 -2.05
C LEU A 242 5.21 11.75 -1.05
N THR A 243 5.13 12.37 0.12
CA THR A 243 5.90 11.94 1.29
C THR A 243 5.41 10.58 1.78
N VAL A 244 6.24 9.89 2.57
CA VAL A 244 5.84 8.58 3.14
C VAL A 244 4.57 8.74 3.97
N ALA A 245 4.51 9.74 4.87
CA ALA A 245 3.36 9.98 5.72
C ALA A 245 2.09 10.32 4.91
N GLU A 246 2.17 11.16 3.87
CA GLU A 246 1.01 11.49 3.02
C GLU A 246 0.46 10.25 2.31
N GLY A 247 1.33 9.47 1.70
CA GLY A 247 0.91 8.28 0.97
C GLY A 247 0.33 7.20 1.88
N SER A 248 0.98 6.95 3.01
CA SER A 248 0.52 5.98 4.00
C SER A 248 -0.83 6.37 4.58
N LEU A 249 -1.03 7.66 4.88
CA LEU A 249 -2.29 8.17 5.42
C LEU A 249 -3.45 7.99 4.42
N ILE A 250 -3.24 8.22 3.11
CA ILE A 250 -4.26 7.98 2.08
C ILE A 250 -4.58 6.48 1.99
N GLN A 251 -3.60 5.60 2.17
CA GLN A 251 -3.82 4.15 2.16
C GLN A 251 -4.70 3.66 3.33
N MET A 252 -4.88 4.44 4.40
CA MET A 252 -5.88 4.12 5.43
C MET A 252 -7.33 4.15 4.92
N LEU A 253 -7.59 4.65 3.72
CA LEU A 253 -8.92 4.55 3.10
C LEU A 253 -9.24 3.13 2.62
N VAL A 254 -8.24 2.23 2.49
CA VAL A 254 -8.46 0.83 2.09
C VAL A 254 -9.45 0.11 3.03
N PRO A 255 -9.29 0.11 4.36
CA PRO A 255 -10.28 -0.47 5.28
C PRO A 255 -11.70 0.09 5.11
N ILE A 256 -11.83 1.39 4.80
CA ILE A 256 -13.14 2.01 4.55
C ILE A 256 -13.75 1.46 3.26
N GLY A 257 -12.97 1.36 2.19
CA GLY A 257 -13.41 0.77 0.94
C GLY A 257 -13.86 -0.68 1.11
N ILE A 258 -13.12 -1.48 1.92
CA ILE A 258 -13.49 -2.85 2.26
C ILE A 258 -14.80 -2.87 3.06
N ALA A 259 -14.96 -2.00 4.05
CA ALA A 259 -16.18 -1.91 4.84
C ALA A 259 -17.39 -1.52 3.99
N ALA A 260 -17.25 -0.48 3.16
CA ALA A 260 -18.32 -0.05 2.23
C ALA A 260 -18.71 -1.17 1.25
N GLY A 261 -17.74 -1.87 0.67
CA GLY A 261 -18.00 -3.04 -0.18
C GLY A 261 -18.62 -4.20 0.61
N GLY A 262 -18.22 -4.39 1.87
CA GLY A 262 -18.83 -5.36 2.79
C GLY A 262 -20.31 -5.12 2.99
N MET A 263 -20.72 -3.87 3.19
CA MET A 263 -22.14 -3.50 3.26
C MET A 263 -22.86 -3.72 1.94
N ALA A 264 -22.27 -3.28 0.83
CA ALA A 264 -22.91 -3.29 -0.48
C ALA A 264 -23.09 -4.71 -1.07
N PHE A 265 -22.07 -5.55 -0.98
CA PHE A 265 -22.01 -6.85 -1.66
C PHE A 265 -22.22 -8.05 -0.72
N PHE A 266 -22.01 -7.85 0.58
CA PHE A 266 -22.02 -8.95 1.55
C PHE A 266 -23.08 -8.79 2.64
N ALA A 267 -23.93 -7.76 2.54
CA ALA A 267 -25.00 -7.44 3.50
C ALA A 267 -24.50 -7.30 4.95
N GLU A 268 -23.26 -6.83 5.14
CA GLU A 268 -22.70 -6.60 6.46
C GLU A 268 -23.34 -5.40 7.13
N ARG A 269 -23.54 -5.51 8.43
CA ARG A 269 -24.07 -4.42 9.26
C ARG A 269 -22.97 -3.95 10.20
N PHE A 270 -22.66 -2.67 10.15
CA PHE A 270 -21.70 -2.05 11.04
C PHE A 270 -22.42 -1.46 12.26
N ARG A 271 -21.82 -1.65 13.42
CA ARG A 271 -22.28 -1.07 14.68
C ARG A 271 -21.91 0.42 14.73
N PRO A 272 -22.60 1.24 15.55
CA PRO A 272 -22.27 2.66 15.68
C PRO A 272 -20.80 2.96 15.98
N PRO A 273 -20.08 2.21 16.83
CA PRO A 273 -18.64 2.42 17.04
C PRO A 273 -17.78 2.19 15.78
N GLU A 274 -18.15 1.20 14.95
CA GLU A 274 -17.43 0.91 13.70
C GLU A 274 -17.65 2.01 12.66
N MET A 275 -18.85 2.58 12.60
CA MET A 275 -19.18 3.75 11.77
C MET A 275 -18.42 5.00 12.23
N LEU A 276 -18.34 5.23 13.56
CA LEU A 276 -17.51 6.29 14.13
C LEU A 276 -16.05 6.09 13.73
N GLY A 277 -15.55 4.84 13.78
CA GLY A 277 -14.21 4.49 13.35
C GLY A 277 -13.93 4.88 11.89
N ALA A 278 -14.87 4.58 10.99
CA ALA A 278 -14.76 5.00 9.58
C ALA A 278 -14.72 6.54 9.44
N GLY A 279 -15.56 7.26 10.21
CA GLY A 279 -15.55 8.72 10.25
C GLY A 279 -14.21 9.30 10.74
N LEU A 280 -13.60 8.70 11.76
CA LEU A 280 -12.28 9.11 12.27
C LEU A 280 -11.17 8.87 11.25
N ILE A 281 -11.20 7.75 10.51
CA ILE A 281 -10.23 7.51 9.42
C ILE A 281 -10.37 8.58 8.34
N LEU A 282 -11.60 8.89 7.93
CA LEU A 282 -11.86 9.95 6.93
C LEU A 282 -11.35 11.30 7.42
N ALA A 283 -11.66 11.68 8.65
CA ALA A 283 -11.21 12.93 9.25
C ALA A 283 -9.68 12.99 9.36
N GLY A 284 -9.05 11.94 9.89
CA GLY A 284 -7.61 11.83 10.04
C GLY A 284 -6.87 11.92 8.70
N THR A 285 -7.46 11.38 7.63
CA THR A 285 -6.89 11.44 6.28
C THR A 285 -7.13 12.80 5.61
N ALA A 286 -8.33 13.36 5.72
CA ALA A 286 -8.72 14.56 4.98
C ALA A 286 -8.11 15.84 5.58
N LEU A 287 -8.16 16.00 6.90
CA LEU A 287 -7.74 17.25 7.57
C LEU A 287 -6.30 17.67 7.25
N PRO A 288 -5.28 16.78 7.37
CA PRO A 288 -3.90 17.15 7.05
C PRO A 288 -3.68 17.50 5.58
N LEU A 289 -4.41 16.83 4.68
CA LEU A 289 -4.31 17.06 3.24
C LEU A 289 -4.95 18.38 2.83
N LEU A 290 -6.07 18.76 3.43
CA LEU A 290 -6.74 20.05 3.22
C LEU A 290 -5.90 21.20 3.78
N HIS A 291 -5.31 21.05 4.96
CA HIS A 291 -4.46 22.07 5.57
C HIS A 291 -3.25 22.42 4.69
N ARG A 292 -2.69 21.44 4.00
CA ARG A 292 -1.59 21.67 3.04
C ARG A 292 -1.98 22.58 1.88
N ARG A 293 -3.21 22.48 1.37
CA ARG A 293 -3.69 23.35 0.26
C ARG A 293 -3.73 24.81 0.66
N GLN A 294 -4.02 25.09 1.94
CA GLN A 294 -4.10 26.47 2.45
C GLN A 294 -2.72 27.08 2.72
N THR A 295 -1.71 26.26 3.04
CA THR A 295 -0.35 26.71 3.38
C THR A 295 0.64 26.64 2.21
N ALA A 296 0.25 26.11 1.05
CA ALA A 296 1.07 26.19 -0.15
C ALA A 296 1.18 27.67 -0.56
N PRO A 297 2.40 28.25 -0.74
CA PRO A 297 2.53 29.60 -1.26
C PRO A 297 1.78 29.67 -2.58
N GLN A 298 0.85 30.64 -2.72
CA GLN A 298 0.31 30.99 -4.03
C GLN A 298 1.52 31.19 -4.94
N ALA A 299 1.59 30.39 -6.02
CA ALA A 299 2.66 30.50 -6.99
C ALA A 299 2.85 31.98 -7.31
N ALA A 300 4.06 32.49 -7.07
CA ALA A 300 4.40 33.87 -7.33
C ALA A 300 3.90 34.19 -8.73
N LYS A 301 3.00 35.18 -8.84
CA LYS A 301 2.62 35.78 -10.12
C LYS A 301 3.91 36.05 -10.88
N PRO A 302 4.02 35.71 -12.17
CA PRO A 302 5.21 36.02 -12.92
C PRO A 302 5.41 37.54 -12.90
N LEU A 303 6.53 37.97 -12.37
CA LEU A 303 7.06 39.35 -12.40
C LEU A 303 7.52 39.68 -13.83
N LEU A 304 6.63 39.54 -14.80
CA LEU A 304 6.86 39.88 -16.21
C LEU A 304 5.85 40.94 -16.69
N ALA A 305 5.65 41.99 -15.89
CA ALA A 305 4.83 43.13 -16.33
C ALA A 305 5.35 44.50 -15.81
N ALA A 306 6.67 44.62 -15.60
CA ALA A 306 7.21 45.89 -15.12
C ALA A 306 8.47 46.37 -15.86
N GLU A 307 8.74 45.94 -17.09
CA GLU A 307 9.80 46.52 -17.92
C GLU A 307 9.31 46.69 -19.36
N ALA A 308 8.27 47.51 -19.58
CA ALA A 308 7.96 48.06 -20.87
C ALA A 308 7.48 49.52 -20.67
N SER A 309 8.42 50.38 -20.24
CA SER A 309 8.27 51.80 -20.40
C SER A 309 9.14 52.24 -21.59
N PRO A 310 8.60 52.77 -22.66
CA PRO A 310 9.42 53.29 -23.73
C PRO A 310 10.06 54.58 -23.26
N VAL A 311 11.39 54.63 -23.38
CA VAL A 311 12.15 55.86 -23.26
C VAL A 311 11.88 56.64 -24.54
N SER A 312 11.23 57.84 -24.40
CA SER A 312 11.13 58.88 -25.38
C SER A 312 12.41 59.67 -25.49
#